data_df29189df9163f8bab0612e3981dd3b4
#
_entry.id   df29189df9163f8bab0612e3981dd3b4
#
_cell.length_a   1.000
_cell.length_b   1.000
_cell.length_c   1.000
_cell.angle_alpha   90.00
_cell.angle_beta   90.00
_cell.angle_gamma   90.00
#
_symmetry.space_group_name_H-M   'P 1'
#
loop_
_entity.id
_entity.type
_entity.pdbx_description
1 polymer ?
#
loop_
_entity_poly.entity_id
_entity_poly.type
_entity_poly.pdbx_seq_one_letter_code
_entity_poly.pdbx_strand_id
1 'polypeptide(L)'
;MKLLYGTGNPAKLDAMRHRLAGLGIELIGLKDLGGVKQPEIIEDGKTPLENARKKVEAYFNALHMPVFSCDSGLYFDNVAEDDQPGVHVRTVNGKYLSDEEMTVHYAALAEKYGGLTGRYKNAVSLILDADHRYDAMDPSMESAPFRMVSTPHPMSKKGFPLDRLSIDLRTGKYYYDLNEQEAALDQLAVEDGFLQFFERAMEEYHKME
;
A
#
# COMPACT_ATOMS: atom_id res chain seq x y z
N MET A 1 15.30 2.00 -18.48
CA MET A 1 14.95 3.35 -17.91
C MET A 1 15.16 3.32 -16.40
N LYS A 2 15.63 4.45 -15.81
CA LYS A 2 15.76 4.60 -14.35
C LYS A 2 14.48 5.21 -13.78
N LEU A 3 13.88 4.58 -12.77
CA LEU A 3 12.60 4.99 -12.17
C LEU A 3 12.76 5.07 -10.64
N LEU A 4 12.37 6.19 -10.04
CA LEU A 4 12.37 6.37 -8.59
C LEU A 4 11.08 5.80 -7.97
N TYR A 5 11.20 5.05 -6.90
CA TYR A 5 10.07 4.78 -6.02
C TYR A 5 10.07 5.74 -4.84
N GLY A 6 9.08 6.63 -4.80
CA GLY A 6 8.90 7.63 -3.75
C GLY A 6 8.41 7.00 -2.43
N THR A 7 9.23 6.15 -1.84
CA THR A 7 8.98 5.51 -0.56
C THR A 7 10.21 5.52 0.35
N GLY A 8 10.00 5.81 1.62
CA GLY A 8 11.03 5.65 2.66
C GLY A 8 11.14 4.23 3.22
N ASN A 9 10.24 3.31 2.83
CA ASN A 9 10.19 1.94 3.35
C ASN A 9 11.01 0.99 2.46
N PRO A 10 12.14 0.44 2.93
CA PRO A 10 12.99 -0.45 2.15
C PRO A 10 12.29 -1.75 1.76
N ALA A 11 11.42 -2.30 2.62
CA ALA A 11 10.70 -3.53 2.30
C ALA A 11 9.71 -3.35 1.12
N LYS A 12 9.07 -2.16 1.03
CA LYS A 12 8.24 -1.82 -0.14
C LYS A 12 9.07 -1.69 -1.41
N LEU A 13 10.26 -1.10 -1.31
CA LEU A 13 11.17 -0.96 -2.45
C LEU A 13 11.62 -2.32 -2.97
N ASP A 14 12.05 -3.22 -2.08
CA ASP A 14 12.53 -4.55 -2.45
C ASP A 14 11.40 -5.41 -3.06
N ALA A 15 10.21 -5.39 -2.49
CA ALA A 15 9.04 -6.05 -3.05
C ALA A 15 8.73 -5.54 -4.48
N MET A 16 8.79 -4.22 -4.69
CA MET A 16 8.52 -3.64 -6.00
C MET A 16 9.63 -3.94 -7.02
N ARG A 17 10.91 -4.02 -6.58
CA ARG A 17 12.01 -4.47 -7.45
C ARG A 17 11.78 -5.89 -7.98
N HIS A 18 11.36 -6.82 -7.13
CA HIS A 18 11.01 -8.17 -7.57
C HIS A 18 9.86 -8.18 -8.56
N ARG A 19 8.82 -7.41 -8.28
CA ARG A 19 7.60 -7.32 -9.09
C ARG A 19 7.86 -6.78 -10.49
N LEU A 20 8.71 -5.77 -10.62
CA LEU A 20 9.00 -5.08 -11.89
C LEU A 20 10.28 -5.59 -12.60
N ALA A 21 10.92 -6.64 -12.10
CA ALA A 21 12.21 -7.13 -12.62
C ALA A 21 12.20 -7.47 -14.12
N GLY A 22 11.04 -7.89 -14.67
CA GLY A 22 10.89 -8.25 -16.09
C GLY A 22 10.75 -7.07 -17.05
N LEU A 23 10.55 -5.83 -16.56
CA LEU A 23 10.21 -4.67 -17.39
C LEU A 23 11.43 -3.85 -17.87
N GLY A 24 12.65 -4.28 -17.59
CA GLY A 24 13.85 -3.52 -17.95
C GLY A 24 13.97 -2.16 -17.23
N ILE A 25 13.30 -2.00 -16.09
CA ILE A 25 13.31 -0.80 -15.24
C ILE A 25 14.40 -0.95 -14.17
N GLU A 26 15.32 0.02 -14.09
CA GLU A 26 16.23 0.18 -12.96
C GLU A 26 15.48 0.92 -11.84
N LEU A 27 14.95 0.20 -10.86
CA LEU A 27 14.20 0.78 -9.75
C LEU A 27 15.14 1.23 -8.63
N ILE A 28 15.12 2.55 -8.35
CA ILE A 28 15.89 3.16 -7.28
C ILE A 28 14.98 3.68 -6.16
N GLY A 29 15.50 3.73 -4.94
CA GLY A 29 14.83 4.30 -3.78
C GLY A 29 15.39 5.68 -3.41
N LEU A 30 14.72 6.36 -2.50
CA LEU A 30 15.13 7.68 -2.01
C LEU A 30 16.54 7.69 -1.40
N LYS A 31 16.97 6.59 -0.78
CA LYS A 31 18.31 6.45 -0.20
C LYS A 31 19.41 6.36 -1.25
N ASP A 32 19.09 5.89 -2.45
CA ASP A 32 20.03 5.72 -3.55
C ASP A 32 20.41 7.08 -4.19
N LEU A 33 19.69 8.15 -3.84
CA LEU A 33 19.91 9.52 -4.35
C LEU A 33 21.00 10.32 -3.61
N GLY A 34 21.72 9.71 -2.66
CA GLY A 34 22.94 10.29 -2.11
C GLY A 34 22.79 11.63 -1.39
N GLY A 35 21.81 11.76 -0.48
CA GLY A 35 21.68 12.95 0.38
C GLY A 35 20.89 14.11 -0.21
N VAL A 36 20.14 13.88 -1.28
CA VAL A 36 19.18 14.86 -1.80
C VAL A 36 18.11 15.14 -0.75
N LYS A 37 17.85 16.43 -0.48
CA LYS A 37 16.79 16.84 0.46
C LYS A 37 15.44 16.39 -0.09
N GLN A 38 14.77 15.54 0.68
CA GLN A 38 13.43 15.09 0.32
C GLN A 38 12.42 16.22 0.55
N PRO A 39 11.43 16.38 -0.34
CA PRO A 39 10.33 17.32 -0.12
C PRO A 39 9.51 16.91 1.10
N GLU A 40 8.96 17.89 1.80
CA GLU A 40 7.92 17.66 2.80
C GLU A 40 6.61 17.34 2.07
N ILE A 41 5.97 16.24 2.44
CA ILE A 41 4.74 15.78 1.79
C ILE A 41 3.63 15.73 2.82
N ILE A 42 2.55 16.46 2.57
CA ILE A 42 1.34 16.43 3.39
C ILE A 42 0.37 15.43 2.78
N GLU A 43 0.24 14.27 3.42
CA GLU A 43 -0.66 13.18 3.01
C GLU A 43 -2.05 13.38 3.65
N ASP A 44 -2.77 14.43 3.23
CA ASP A 44 -4.10 14.80 3.70
C ASP A 44 -5.21 14.45 2.68
N GLY A 45 -4.90 13.57 1.73
CA GLY A 45 -5.86 13.03 0.76
C GLY A 45 -6.92 12.16 1.41
N LYS A 46 -8.11 12.13 0.82
CA LYS A 46 -9.24 11.30 1.27
C LYS A 46 -9.19 9.87 0.72
N THR A 47 -8.39 9.66 -0.31
CA THR A 47 -8.22 8.36 -0.97
C THR A 47 -6.74 8.01 -1.12
N PRO A 48 -6.38 6.73 -1.22
CA PRO A 48 -5.02 6.31 -1.54
C PRO A 48 -4.48 6.97 -2.82
N LEU A 49 -5.32 7.15 -3.84
CA LEU A 49 -4.89 7.76 -5.09
C LEU A 49 -4.54 9.24 -4.92
N GLU A 50 -5.31 9.99 -4.13
CA GLU A 50 -4.98 11.39 -3.83
C GLU A 50 -3.63 11.52 -3.12
N ASN A 51 -3.34 10.65 -2.15
CA ASN A 51 -2.04 10.64 -1.47
C ASN A 51 -0.91 10.18 -2.39
N ALA A 52 -1.13 9.16 -3.21
CA ALA A 52 -0.14 8.73 -4.21
C ALA A 52 0.22 9.87 -5.18
N ARG A 53 -0.78 10.63 -5.66
CA ARG A 53 -0.59 11.81 -6.52
C ARG A 53 0.21 12.91 -5.84
N LYS A 54 -0.12 13.25 -4.59
CA LYS A 54 0.63 14.28 -3.83
C LYS A 54 2.10 13.89 -3.67
N LYS A 55 2.35 12.63 -3.35
CA LYS A 55 3.72 12.11 -3.22
C LYS A 55 4.49 12.20 -4.53
N VAL A 56 3.92 11.71 -5.62
CA VAL A 56 4.62 11.67 -6.90
C VAL A 56 4.88 13.07 -7.44
N GLU A 57 3.93 14.00 -7.30
CA GLU A 57 4.10 15.41 -7.69
C GLU A 57 5.21 16.09 -6.90
N ALA A 58 5.23 15.92 -5.58
CA ALA A 58 6.26 16.50 -4.73
C ALA A 58 7.67 16.00 -5.11
N TYR A 59 7.82 14.69 -5.35
CA TYR A 59 9.08 14.12 -5.76
C TYR A 59 9.49 14.53 -7.18
N PHE A 60 8.56 14.51 -8.15
CA PHE A 60 8.85 14.92 -9.53
C PHE A 60 9.29 16.38 -9.60
N ASN A 61 8.59 17.28 -8.92
CA ASN A 61 8.93 18.71 -8.88
C ASN A 61 10.27 18.98 -8.18
N ALA A 62 10.64 18.19 -7.19
CA ALA A 62 11.90 18.35 -6.48
C ALA A 62 13.11 17.73 -7.20
N LEU A 63 12.91 16.65 -7.94
CA LEU A 63 13.99 15.80 -8.44
C LEU A 63 14.11 15.79 -9.97
N HIS A 64 13.06 16.22 -10.68
CA HIS A 64 12.99 16.27 -12.15
C HIS A 64 13.39 14.96 -12.83
N MET A 65 12.90 13.84 -12.31
CA MET A 65 13.17 12.50 -12.85
C MET A 65 11.91 11.63 -12.80
N PRO A 66 11.83 10.57 -13.63
CA PRO A 66 10.74 9.63 -13.57
C PRO A 66 10.54 9.08 -12.16
N VAL A 67 9.31 9.15 -11.65
CA VAL A 67 8.98 8.74 -10.28
C VAL A 67 7.58 8.17 -10.18
N PHE A 68 7.40 7.18 -9.33
CA PHE A 68 6.08 6.74 -8.90
C PHE A 68 5.99 6.67 -7.38
N SER A 69 4.76 6.72 -6.89
CA SER A 69 4.44 6.48 -5.49
C SER A 69 3.17 5.64 -5.37
N CYS A 70 3.12 4.87 -4.29
CA CYS A 70 1.93 4.10 -3.92
C CYS A 70 1.41 4.57 -2.57
N ASP A 71 0.10 4.45 -2.39
CA ASP A 71 -0.55 4.59 -1.11
C ASP A 71 -1.60 3.49 -0.92
N SER A 72 -2.02 3.27 0.32
CA SER A 72 -2.96 2.22 0.68
C SER A 72 -3.92 2.71 1.75
N GLY A 73 -5.15 2.24 1.70
CA GLY A 73 -6.14 2.44 2.75
C GLY A 73 -6.79 1.12 3.15
N LEU A 74 -7.27 1.04 4.38
CA LEU A 74 -8.03 -0.09 4.91
C LEU A 74 -9.51 0.24 4.88
N TYR A 75 -10.31 -0.66 4.30
CA TYR A 75 -11.75 -0.47 4.17
C TYR A 75 -12.48 -1.71 4.66
N PHE A 76 -13.44 -1.50 5.55
CA PHE A 76 -14.30 -2.56 6.09
C PHE A 76 -15.68 -2.54 5.43
N ASP A 77 -16.24 -3.73 5.23
CA ASP A 77 -17.59 -3.90 4.73
C ASP A 77 -18.60 -3.62 5.85
N ASN A 78 -19.69 -2.93 5.52
CA ASN A 78 -20.85 -2.73 6.41
C ASN A 78 -20.53 -2.08 7.78
N VAL A 79 -19.58 -1.17 7.84
CA VAL A 79 -19.33 -0.33 9.01
C VAL A 79 -19.85 1.09 8.79
N ALA A 80 -20.12 1.82 9.88
CA ALA A 80 -20.45 3.23 9.80
C ALA A 80 -19.29 4.06 9.23
N GLU A 81 -19.60 5.16 8.55
CA GLU A 81 -18.59 6.02 7.92
C GLU A 81 -17.56 6.53 8.93
N ASP A 82 -17.98 6.89 10.14
CA ASP A 82 -17.09 7.35 11.22
C ASP A 82 -16.15 6.25 11.76
N ASP A 83 -16.47 4.98 11.52
CA ASP A 83 -15.66 3.83 11.91
C ASP A 83 -14.78 3.33 10.77
N GLN A 84 -14.86 3.96 9.58
CA GLN A 84 -14.10 3.54 8.41
C GLN A 84 -12.69 4.15 8.45
N PRO A 85 -11.61 3.33 8.51
CA PRO A 85 -10.24 3.85 8.60
C PRO A 85 -9.81 4.63 7.36
N GLY A 86 -10.17 4.13 6.17
CA GLY A 86 -9.73 4.71 4.90
C GLY A 86 -8.20 4.78 4.84
N VAL A 87 -7.66 5.95 4.51
CA VAL A 87 -6.22 6.22 4.47
C VAL A 87 -5.59 6.47 5.84
N HIS A 88 -6.42 6.68 6.87
CA HIS A 88 -5.97 7.04 8.22
C HIS A 88 -5.84 5.83 9.14
N VAL A 89 -5.33 4.70 8.61
CA VAL A 89 -5.25 3.42 9.35
C VAL A 89 -4.53 3.56 10.69
N ARG A 90 -3.51 4.40 10.78
CA ARG A 90 -2.72 4.62 12.00
C ARG A 90 -3.08 5.91 12.74
N THR A 91 -3.92 6.76 12.15
CA THR A 91 -4.29 8.02 12.76
C THR A 91 -5.77 8.02 13.10
N VAL A 92 -6.10 7.96 14.37
CA VAL A 92 -7.48 7.93 14.86
C VAL A 92 -7.75 9.20 15.69
N ASN A 93 -8.79 9.95 15.34
CA ASN A 93 -9.13 11.23 16.00
C ASN A 93 -7.93 12.20 16.11
N GLY A 94 -7.11 12.28 15.05
CA GLY A 94 -5.93 13.15 15.01
C GLY A 94 -4.72 12.64 15.80
N LYS A 95 -4.81 11.47 16.45
CA LYS A 95 -3.70 10.86 17.20
C LYS A 95 -3.07 9.74 16.36
N TYR A 96 -1.75 9.81 16.18
CA TYR A 96 -0.95 8.73 15.61
C TYR A 96 -0.76 7.61 16.63
N LEU A 97 -1.22 6.40 16.33
CA LEU A 97 -1.22 5.26 17.23
C LEU A 97 0.07 4.45 17.14
N SER A 98 0.57 3.97 18.30
CA SER A 98 1.57 2.92 18.38
C SER A 98 1.00 1.57 17.90
N ASP A 99 1.86 0.58 17.70
CA ASP A 99 1.42 -0.78 17.29
C ASP A 99 0.46 -1.39 18.31
N GLU A 100 0.69 -1.19 19.61
CA GLU A 100 -0.18 -1.70 20.67
C GLU A 100 -1.53 -0.96 20.71
N GLU A 101 -1.50 0.37 20.59
CA GLU A 101 -2.73 1.18 20.53
C GLU A 101 -3.58 0.83 19.31
N MET A 102 -2.94 0.54 18.16
CA MET A 102 -3.65 0.04 16.97
C MET A 102 -4.32 -1.30 17.25
N THR A 103 -3.59 -2.25 17.85
CA THR A 103 -4.15 -3.56 18.19
C THR A 103 -5.38 -3.42 19.08
N VAL A 104 -5.30 -2.59 20.12
CA VAL A 104 -6.43 -2.34 21.05
C VAL A 104 -7.61 -1.68 20.33
N HIS A 105 -7.34 -0.64 19.53
CA HIS A 105 -8.38 0.10 18.81
C HIS A 105 -9.15 -0.80 17.84
N TYR A 106 -8.43 -1.56 16.99
CA TYR A 106 -9.05 -2.40 15.98
C TYR A 106 -9.67 -3.68 16.56
N ALA A 107 -9.16 -4.20 17.68
CA ALA A 107 -9.81 -5.29 18.42
C ALA A 107 -11.17 -4.84 18.97
N ALA A 108 -11.23 -3.64 19.58
CA ALA A 108 -12.48 -3.06 20.06
C ALA A 108 -13.48 -2.78 18.92
N LEU A 109 -12.99 -2.32 17.77
CA LEU A 109 -13.82 -2.11 16.59
C LEU A 109 -14.37 -3.44 16.06
N ALA A 110 -13.55 -4.48 16.00
CA ALA A 110 -13.98 -5.82 15.62
C ALA A 110 -14.99 -6.40 16.61
N GLU A 111 -14.84 -6.16 17.90
CA GLU A 111 -15.81 -6.56 18.91
C GLU A 111 -17.16 -5.87 18.72
N LYS A 112 -17.15 -4.54 18.48
CA LYS A 112 -18.36 -3.73 18.22
C LYS A 112 -19.22 -4.29 17.08
N TYR A 113 -18.59 -4.81 16.02
CA TYR A 113 -19.28 -5.33 14.83
C TYR A 113 -19.39 -6.88 14.79
N GLY A 114 -18.93 -7.59 15.83
CA GLY A 114 -18.92 -9.06 15.83
C GLY A 114 -17.95 -9.68 14.81
N GLY A 115 -16.86 -8.97 14.55
CA GLY A 115 -15.87 -9.23 13.49
C GLY A 115 -16.08 -8.34 12.27
N LEU A 116 -15.01 -7.99 11.59
CA LEU A 116 -15.00 -7.12 10.43
C LEU A 116 -14.47 -7.88 9.21
N THR A 117 -15.10 -7.74 8.08
CA THR A 117 -14.50 -8.14 6.78
C THR A 117 -13.96 -6.88 6.12
N GLY A 118 -12.73 -6.93 5.67
CA GLY A 118 -12.08 -5.78 5.04
C GLY A 118 -11.01 -6.16 4.04
N ARG A 119 -10.49 -5.15 3.38
CA ARG A 119 -9.39 -5.26 2.42
C ARG A 119 -8.58 -3.98 2.37
N TYR A 120 -7.35 -4.10 1.95
CA TYR A 120 -6.54 -2.94 1.59
C TYR A 120 -6.82 -2.59 0.13
N LYS A 121 -7.15 -1.31 -0.11
CA LYS A 121 -7.20 -0.73 -1.44
C LYS A 121 -5.90 0.01 -1.68
N ASN A 122 -5.22 -0.34 -2.78
CA ASN A 122 -3.95 0.24 -3.14
C ASN A 122 -4.10 1.14 -4.36
N ALA A 123 -3.31 2.20 -4.40
CA ALA A 123 -3.24 3.11 -5.53
C ALA A 123 -1.78 3.36 -5.92
N VAL A 124 -1.57 3.65 -7.18
CA VAL A 124 -0.29 4.05 -7.75
C VAL A 124 -0.47 5.30 -8.60
N SER A 125 0.49 6.22 -8.50
CA SER A 125 0.64 7.36 -9.40
C SER A 125 2.07 7.39 -9.91
N LEU A 126 2.23 7.57 -11.22
CA LEU A 126 3.49 7.55 -11.96
C LEU A 126 3.58 8.81 -12.82
N ILE A 127 4.72 9.51 -12.77
CA ILE A 127 5.09 10.58 -13.68
C ILE A 127 6.42 10.19 -14.36
N LEU A 128 6.40 10.07 -15.68
CA LEU A 128 7.59 9.78 -16.47
C LEU A 128 8.30 11.07 -16.93
N ASP A 129 7.51 12.05 -17.32
CA ASP A 129 7.94 13.41 -17.68
C ASP A 129 6.76 14.39 -17.49
N ALA A 130 6.89 15.62 -18.01
CA ALA A 130 5.89 16.68 -17.83
C ALA A 130 4.54 16.37 -18.47
N ASP A 131 4.52 15.56 -19.53
CA ASP A 131 3.35 15.28 -20.34
C ASP A 131 2.76 13.87 -20.09
N HIS A 132 3.53 12.98 -19.44
CA HIS A 132 3.17 11.58 -19.26
C HIS A 132 2.98 11.23 -17.80
N ARG A 133 1.70 11.16 -17.42
CA ARG A 133 1.25 10.78 -16.09
C ARG A 133 0.24 9.64 -16.18
N TYR A 134 0.42 8.64 -15.32
CA TYR A 134 -0.45 7.47 -15.23
C TYR A 134 -0.86 7.25 -13.77
N ASP A 135 -2.13 6.96 -13.58
CA ASP A 135 -2.71 6.74 -12.25
C ASP A 135 -3.58 5.48 -12.27
N ALA A 136 -3.56 4.73 -11.20
CA ALA A 136 -4.49 3.64 -11.01
C ALA A 136 -4.86 3.42 -9.54
N MET A 137 -6.12 3.06 -9.34
CA MET A 137 -6.67 2.51 -8.11
C MET A 137 -7.71 1.48 -8.53
N ASP A 138 -7.22 0.33 -8.98
CA ASP A 138 -8.01 -0.71 -9.62
C ASP A 138 -8.26 -1.87 -8.64
N PRO A 139 -9.42 -2.56 -8.71
CA PRO A 139 -9.68 -3.74 -7.89
C PRO A 139 -8.62 -4.84 -7.99
N SER A 140 -7.90 -4.97 -9.13
CA SER A 140 -6.79 -5.91 -9.28
C SER A 140 -5.59 -5.61 -8.38
N MET A 141 -5.52 -4.40 -7.81
CA MET A 141 -4.49 -3.98 -6.86
C MET A 141 -4.96 -4.10 -5.40
N GLU A 142 -6.21 -4.46 -5.14
CA GLU A 142 -6.72 -4.64 -3.78
C GLU A 142 -6.16 -5.94 -3.18
N SER A 143 -5.94 -5.96 -1.86
CA SER A 143 -5.65 -7.21 -1.17
C SER A 143 -6.83 -8.17 -1.25
N ALA A 144 -6.58 -9.46 -1.09
CA ALA A 144 -7.66 -10.38 -0.78
C ALA A 144 -8.43 -9.90 0.46
N PRO A 145 -9.75 -10.12 0.53
CA PRO A 145 -10.52 -9.80 1.72
C PRO A 145 -10.08 -10.69 2.89
N PHE A 146 -10.01 -10.11 4.08
CA PHE A 146 -9.69 -10.82 5.31
C PHE A 146 -10.72 -10.52 6.39
N ARG A 147 -10.77 -11.36 7.42
CA ARG A 147 -11.58 -11.11 8.60
C ARG A 147 -10.72 -10.58 9.73
N MET A 148 -11.13 -9.46 10.31
CA MET A 148 -10.52 -8.95 11.54
C MET A 148 -11.36 -9.37 12.74
N VAL A 149 -10.71 -9.86 13.78
CA VAL A 149 -11.33 -10.37 15.02
C VAL A 149 -10.85 -9.58 16.22
N SER A 150 -11.61 -9.66 17.34
CA SER A 150 -11.30 -8.94 18.57
C SER A 150 -10.22 -9.61 19.43
N THR A 151 -9.96 -10.90 19.21
CA THR A 151 -8.93 -11.63 19.98
C THR A 151 -7.61 -11.62 19.20
N PRO A 152 -6.54 -10.98 19.71
CA PRO A 152 -5.29 -10.96 18.99
C PRO A 152 -4.52 -12.27 19.10
N HIS A 153 -3.88 -12.69 18.03
CA HIS A 153 -2.90 -13.77 18.05
C HIS A 153 -1.72 -13.44 18.99
N PRO A 154 -1.15 -14.43 19.73
CA PRO A 154 -0.05 -14.19 20.66
C PRO A 154 1.24 -13.68 19.98
N MET A 155 1.50 -14.08 18.73
CA MET A 155 2.62 -13.55 17.95
C MET A 155 2.35 -12.12 17.50
N SER A 156 3.43 -11.33 17.35
CA SER A 156 3.37 -9.97 16.82
C SER A 156 4.62 -9.68 15.99
N LYS A 157 4.48 -8.79 15.01
CA LYS A 157 5.60 -8.30 14.19
C LYS A 157 5.59 -6.78 14.22
N LYS A 158 6.72 -6.19 14.61
CA LYS A 158 6.88 -4.73 14.69
C LYS A 158 6.53 -4.08 13.34
N GLY A 159 5.67 -3.08 13.38
CA GLY A 159 5.18 -2.37 12.19
C GLY A 159 3.98 -3.02 11.49
N PHE A 160 3.52 -4.20 11.94
CA PHE A 160 2.39 -4.95 11.38
C PHE A 160 1.38 -5.34 12.48
N PRO A 161 0.84 -4.35 13.24
CA PRO A 161 -0.01 -4.63 14.40
C PRO A 161 -1.33 -5.32 14.07
N LEU A 162 -1.85 -5.14 12.85
CA LEU A 162 -3.15 -5.67 12.44
C LEU A 162 -3.08 -7.14 11.99
N ASP A 163 -1.90 -7.63 11.60
CA ASP A 163 -1.73 -9.03 11.20
C ASP A 163 -2.16 -10.00 12.31
N ARG A 164 -1.95 -9.64 13.58
CA ARG A 164 -2.37 -10.44 14.73
C ARG A 164 -3.88 -10.48 14.99
N LEU A 165 -4.63 -9.60 14.34
CA LEU A 165 -6.09 -9.58 14.36
C LEU A 165 -6.71 -10.15 13.08
N SER A 166 -5.90 -10.44 12.08
CA SER A 166 -6.35 -10.81 10.73
C SER A 166 -6.39 -12.31 10.53
N ILE A 167 -7.53 -12.78 10.00
CA ILE A 167 -7.80 -14.16 9.62
C ILE A 167 -7.99 -14.20 8.09
N ASP A 168 -7.28 -15.10 7.44
CA ASP A 168 -7.47 -15.43 6.03
C ASP A 168 -8.83 -16.13 5.84
N LEU A 169 -9.67 -15.57 4.97
CA LEU A 169 -11.03 -16.07 4.76
C LEU A 169 -11.09 -17.44 4.06
N ARG A 170 -10.06 -17.83 3.33
CA ARG A 170 -10.01 -19.12 2.61
C ARG A 170 -9.67 -20.27 3.54
N THR A 171 -8.73 -20.00 4.46
CA THR A 171 -8.21 -21.04 5.38
C THR A 171 -8.85 -20.99 6.76
N GLY A 172 -9.41 -19.85 7.15
CA GLY A 172 -9.91 -19.61 8.51
C GLY A 172 -8.81 -19.49 9.57
N LYS A 173 -7.53 -19.35 9.15
CA LYS A 173 -6.38 -19.25 10.04
C LYS A 173 -5.97 -17.78 10.24
N TYR A 174 -5.35 -17.47 11.39
CA TYR A 174 -4.65 -16.21 11.53
C TYR A 174 -3.52 -16.10 10.50
N TYR A 175 -3.17 -14.89 10.09
CA TYR A 175 -2.06 -14.66 9.17
C TYR A 175 -0.74 -15.26 9.67
N TYR A 176 -0.53 -15.28 10.98
CA TYR A 176 0.65 -15.91 11.59
C TYR A 176 0.66 -17.43 11.57
N ASP A 177 -0.46 -18.09 11.30
CA ASP A 177 -0.61 -19.54 11.20
C ASP A 177 -0.60 -20.04 9.74
N LEU A 178 -0.49 -19.13 8.76
CA LEU A 178 -0.37 -19.48 7.35
C LEU A 178 1.00 -20.06 7.05
N ASN A 179 1.04 -21.13 6.28
CA ASN A 179 2.29 -21.60 5.69
C ASN A 179 2.70 -20.74 4.48
N GLU A 180 3.92 -20.91 3.98
CA GLU A 180 4.48 -20.12 2.87
C GLU A 180 3.60 -20.17 1.60
N GLN A 181 3.03 -21.33 1.28
CA GLN A 181 2.19 -21.52 0.10
C GLN A 181 0.85 -20.79 0.25
N GLU A 182 0.23 -20.87 1.44
CA GLU A 182 -1.02 -20.19 1.76
C GLU A 182 -0.84 -18.66 1.71
N ALA A 183 0.27 -18.14 2.25
CA ALA A 183 0.58 -16.71 2.25
C ALA A 183 0.92 -16.17 0.84
N ALA A 184 1.58 -16.95 0.00
CA ALA A 184 1.98 -16.53 -1.34
C ALA A 184 0.79 -16.30 -2.28
N LEU A 185 -0.32 -17.02 -2.10
CA LEU A 185 -1.49 -16.92 -2.98
C LEU A 185 -2.14 -15.52 -2.97
N ASP A 186 -2.13 -14.81 -1.83
CA ASP A 186 -2.70 -13.47 -1.73
C ASP A 186 -1.79 -12.41 -2.36
N GLN A 187 -0.49 -12.61 -2.30
CA GLN A 187 0.48 -11.69 -2.88
C GLN A 187 0.43 -11.70 -4.40
N LEU A 188 0.29 -12.87 -5.02
CA LEU A 188 0.29 -13.04 -6.48
C LEU A 188 -0.78 -12.20 -7.17
N ALA A 189 -2.01 -12.16 -6.65
CA ALA A 189 -3.11 -11.41 -7.26
C ALA A 189 -2.84 -9.89 -7.26
N VAL A 190 -2.34 -9.34 -6.16
CA VAL A 190 -1.99 -7.90 -6.05
C VAL A 190 -0.77 -7.58 -6.92
N GLU A 191 0.18 -8.51 -7.02
CA GLU A 191 1.38 -8.36 -7.85
C GLU A 191 1.03 -8.21 -9.32
N ASP A 192 0.08 -8.98 -9.82
CA ASP A 192 -0.39 -8.91 -11.20
C ASP A 192 -1.01 -7.56 -11.54
N GLY A 193 -1.81 -6.97 -10.65
CA GLY A 193 -2.42 -5.67 -10.87
C GLY A 193 -1.41 -4.53 -11.02
N PHE A 194 -0.37 -4.51 -10.18
CA PHE A 194 0.73 -3.54 -10.30
C PHE A 194 1.57 -3.78 -11.55
N LEU A 195 1.93 -5.04 -11.85
CA LEU A 195 2.70 -5.38 -13.04
C LEU A 195 1.98 -4.92 -14.31
N GLN A 196 0.70 -5.25 -14.46
CA GLN A 196 -0.12 -4.83 -15.60
C GLN A 196 -0.23 -3.31 -15.74
N PHE A 197 -0.28 -2.58 -14.63
CA PHE A 197 -0.26 -1.12 -14.67
C PHE A 197 1.04 -0.59 -15.30
N PHE A 198 2.19 -1.07 -14.82
CA PHE A 198 3.48 -0.62 -15.33
C PHE A 198 3.73 -1.08 -16.77
N GLU A 199 3.34 -2.29 -17.15
CA GLU A 199 3.41 -2.77 -18.53
C GLU A 199 2.66 -1.83 -19.47
N ARG A 200 1.40 -1.52 -19.16
CA ARG A 200 0.60 -0.60 -19.97
C ARG A 200 1.21 0.81 -20.06
N ALA A 201 1.61 1.36 -18.93
CA ALA A 201 2.20 2.70 -18.89
C ALA A 201 3.50 2.79 -19.72
N MET A 202 4.36 1.75 -19.65
CA MET A 202 5.59 1.70 -20.44
C MET A 202 5.32 1.50 -21.93
N GLU A 203 4.36 0.63 -22.30
CA GLU A 203 3.97 0.43 -23.69
C GLU A 203 3.39 1.71 -24.32
N GLU A 204 2.55 2.44 -23.60
CA GLU A 204 1.98 3.71 -24.06
C GLU A 204 3.08 4.76 -24.24
N TYR A 205 3.96 4.88 -23.28
CA TYR A 205 5.07 5.83 -23.33
C TYR A 205 5.99 5.59 -24.52
N HIS A 206 6.42 4.34 -24.78
CA HIS A 206 7.29 4.00 -25.91
C HIS A 206 6.62 4.11 -27.29
N LYS A 207 5.29 4.11 -27.38
CA LYS A 207 4.58 4.34 -28.66
C LYS A 207 4.54 5.81 -29.05
N MET A 208 4.85 6.71 -28.10
CA MET A 208 4.80 8.17 -28.32
C MET A 208 6.19 8.78 -28.54
N GLU A 209 7.28 8.02 -28.26
CA GLU A 209 8.65 8.37 -28.67
C GLU A 209 8.89 8.06 -30.16
#